data_7f05146132e483f057d04e67ae4e35be
#
_entry.id   7f05146132e483f057d04e67ae4e35be
#
_cell.length_a   1.000
_cell.length_b   1.000
_cell.length_c   1.000
_cell.angle_alpha   90.00
_cell.angle_beta   90.00
_cell.angle_gamma   90.00
#
_symmetry.space_group_name_H-M   'P 1'
#
loop_
_entity.id
_entity.type
_entity.pdbx_description
1 polymer ?
#
loop_
_entity_poly.entity_id
_entity_poly.type
_entity_poly.pdbx_seq_one_letter_code
_entity_poly.pdbx_strand_id
1 'polypeptide(L)'
;MSEQENNEYPIIVIGDKQYLMDYSDITGLEWKEIKKLTGLNAMEAIGQASMLDFDALGAIVFIIAKREDKNVKLNDILANLNINSVKTQEELDGEIPKA
;
A
#
# COMPACT_ATOMS: atom_id res chain seq x y z
N MET A 1 17.23 13.14 -12.98
CA MET A 1 16.94 13.17 -12.49
C MET A 1 16.65 13.22 -11.72
N SER A 2 16.62 13.14 -11.63
CA SER A 2 16.28 13.04 -10.80
C SER A 2 15.63 12.96 -10.20
N GLU A 3 15.42 12.94 -10.52
CA GLU A 3 14.81 12.88 -9.98
C GLU A 3 14.24 12.35 -9.32
N GLN A 4 14.32 12.06 -9.46
CA GLN A 4 13.85 11.51 -8.76
C GLN A 4 13.57 11.38 -7.84
N GLU A 5 13.55 11.42 -7.83
CA GLU A 5 13.39 11.23 -6.96
C GLU A 5 12.66 11.38 -6.21
N ASN A 6 12.29 11.75 -6.41
CA ASN A 6 11.47 11.82 -5.70
C ASN A 6 10.43 11.14 -5.72
N ASN A 7 10.35 10.39 -6.04
CA ASN A 7 9.38 9.53 -6.01
C ASN A 7 8.85 9.33 -4.73
N GLU A 8 7.73 9.86 -4.50
CA GLU A 8 7.23 9.80 -3.26
C GLU A 8 6.07 8.91 -3.28
N TYR A 9 6.28 7.65 -3.03
CA TYR A 9 5.20 6.70 -2.90
C TYR A 9 4.54 6.91 -1.55
N PRO A 10 3.22 6.76 -1.47
CA PRO A 10 2.58 6.83 -0.16
C PRO A 10 2.98 5.66 0.72
N ILE A 11 2.88 5.87 2.00
CA ILE A 11 3.18 4.85 2.99
C ILE A 11 1.89 4.54 3.73
N ILE A 12 1.57 3.28 3.85
CA ILE A 12 0.35 2.86 4.54
C ILE A 12 0.75 2.38 5.93
N VAL A 13 0.15 2.99 6.94
CA VAL A 13 0.45 2.67 8.33
C VAL A 13 -0.71 1.90 8.92
N ILE A 14 -0.45 0.69 9.37
CA ILE A 14 -1.47 -0.15 10.00
C ILE A 14 -0.87 -0.64 11.31
N GLY A 15 -1.38 -0.13 12.42
CA GLY A 15 -0.82 -0.43 13.72
C GLY A 15 0.61 0.09 13.79
N ASP A 16 1.54 -0.79 14.10
CA ASP A 16 2.96 -0.42 14.15
C ASP A 16 3.70 -0.81 12.88
N LYS A 17 2.97 -1.20 11.83
CA LYS A 17 3.60 -1.59 10.57
C LYS A 17 3.45 -0.50 9.54
N GLN A 18 4.45 -0.37 8.69
CA GLN A 18 4.44 0.59 7.60
C GLN A 18 4.71 -0.15 6.30
N TYR A 19 3.93 0.16 5.28
CA TYR A 19 4.06 -0.49 3.97
C TYR A 19 4.26 0.59 2.92
N LEU A 20 5.40 0.57 2.25
CA LEU A 20 5.67 1.51 1.16
C LEU A 20 4.96 1.03 -0.09
N MET A 21 4.19 1.91 -0.69
CA MET A 21 3.42 1.57 -1.89
C MET A 21 4.25 1.82 -3.14
N ASP A 22 5.31 1.05 -3.28
CA ASP A 22 6.17 1.13 -4.45
C ASP A 22 5.63 0.14 -5.49
N TYR A 23 4.82 0.65 -6.39
CA TYR A 23 4.15 -0.21 -7.37
C TYR A 23 5.14 -0.89 -8.31
N SER A 24 6.31 -0.32 -8.50
CA SER A 24 7.29 -0.92 -9.39
C SER A 24 7.93 -2.18 -8.81
N ASP A 25 7.76 -2.38 -7.51
CA ASP A 25 8.32 -3.53 -6.82
C ASP A 25 7.36 -4.72 -6.80
N ILE A 26 6.16 -4.56 -7.32
CA ILE A 26 5.16 -5.61 -7.32
C ILE A 26 5.34 -6.47 -8.56
N THR A 27 5.50 -7.78 -8.35
CA THR A 27 5.76 -8.69 -9.45
C THR A 27 4.49 -9.00 -10.24
N GLY A 28 4.68 -9.58 -11.42
CA GLY A 28 3.54 -10.01 -12.23
C GLY A 28 2.66 -11.03 -11.53
N LEU A 29 3.27 -11.96 -10.79
CA LEU A 29 2.47 -12.94 -10.04
C LEU A 29 1.67 -12.26 -8.96
N GLU A 30 2.24 -11.26 -8.31
CA GLU A 30 1.51 -10.51 -7.30
C GLU A 30 0.38 -9.71 -7.92
N TRP A 31 0.60 -9.11 -9.10
CA TRP A 31 -0.47 -8.41 -9.80
C TRP A 31 -1.59 -9.37 -10.20
N LYS A 32 -1.26 -10.60 -10.57
CA LYS A 32 -2.28 -11.59 -10.87
C LYS A 32 -3.13 -11.89 -9.64
N GLU A 33 -2.50 -11.96 -8.50
CA GLU A 33 -3.24 -12.23 -7.27
C GLU A 33 -4.14 -11.05 -6.92
N ILE A 34 -3.63 -9.84 -7.10
CA ILE A 34 -4.45 -8.64 -6.87
C ILE A 34 -5.65 -8.65 -7.80
N LYS A 35 -5.47 -9.06 -9.04
CA LYS A 35 -6.58 -9.14 -9.97
C LYS A 35 -7.63 -10.15 -9.52
N LYS A 36 -7.20 -11.27 -8.96
CA LYS A 36 -8.16 -12.24 -8.43
C LYS A 36 -8.97 -11.65 -7.29
N LEU A 37 -8.34 -10.82 -6.47
CA LEU A 37 -9.02 -10.23 -5.32
C LEU A 37 -9.93 -9.08 -5.71
N THR A 38 -9.57 -8.31 -6.71
CA THR A 38 -10.25 -7.05 -7.01
C THR A 38 -10.95 -7.01 -8.37
N GLY A 39 -10.55 -7.88 -9.28
CA GLY A 39 -11.02 -7.82 -10.66
C GLY A 39 -10.31 -6.75 -11.49
N LEU A 40 -9.32 -6.07 -10.91
CA LEU A 40 -8.66 -4.96 -11.59
C LEU A 40 -7.28 -5.36 -12.07
N ASN A 41 -6.89 -4.89 -13.24
CA ASN A 41 -5.52 -5.09 -13.70
C ASN A 41 -4.60 -4.09 -12.97
N ALA A 42 -3.30 -4.16 -13.24
CA ALA A 42 -2.33 -3.35 -12.50
C ALA A 42 -2.62 -1.86 -12.61
N MET A 43 -2.85 -1.38 -13.82
CA MET A 43 -3.08 0.05 -14.01
C MET A 43 -4.38 0.51 -13.34
N GLU A 44 -5.42 -0.33 -13.45
CA GLU A 44 -6.68 -0.01 -12.81
C GLU A 44 -6.54 -0.02 -11.30
N ALA A 45 -5.82 -1.01 -10.76
CA ALA A 45 -5.64 -1.11 -9.32
C ALA A 45 -4.85 0.08 -8.79
N ILE A 46 -3.80 0.49 -9.48
CA ILE A 46 -3.02 1.65 -9.09
C ILE A 46 -3.88 2.90 -9.12
N GLY A 47 -4.66 3.07 -10.20
CA GLY A 47 -5.52 4.23 -10.31
C GLY A 47 -6.57 4.30 -9.22
N GLN A 48 -7.21 3.17 -8.94
CA GLN A 48 -8.22 3.12 -7.89
C GLN A 48 -7.60 3.35 -6.51
N ALA A 49 -6.45 2.73 -6.26
CA ALA A 49 -5.78 2.93 -4.97
C ALA A 49 -5.38 4.39 -4.79
N SER A 50 -4.96 5.04 -5.87
CA SER A 50 -4.57 6.44 -5.81
C SER A 50 -5.76 7.34 -5.48
N MET A 51 -6.97 6.87 -5.77
CA MET A 51 -8.17 7.59 -5.43
C MET A 51 -8.77 7.10 -4.10
N LEU A 52 -7.98 6.35 -3.34
CA LEU A 52 -8.36 5.85 -2.04
C LEU A 52 -9.54 4.87 -2.07
N ASP A 53 -9.60 4.07 -3.13
CA ASP A 53 -10.52 2.94 -3.15
C ASP A 53 -9.89 1.87 -2.27
N PHE A 54 -10.48 1.60 -1.14
CA PHE A 54 -9.86 0.72 -0.16
C PHE A 54 -9.88 -0.74 -0.58
N ASP A 55 -10.75 -1.15 -1.48
CA ASP A 55 -10.66 -2.51 -2.00
C ASP A 55 -9.35 -2.68 -2.77
N ALA A 56 -9.02 -1.73 -3.62
CA ALA A 56 -7.79 -1.80 -4.40
C ALA A 56 -6.57 -1.59 -3.50
N LEU A 57 -6.61 -0.56 -2.67
CA LEU A 57 -5.49 -0.24 -1.80
C LEU A 57 -5.24 -1.37 -0.81
N GLY A 58 -6.31 -1.90 -0.22
CA GLY A 58 -6.18 -2.99 0.74
C GLY A 58 -5.61 -4.25 0.11
N ALA A 59 -6.01 -4.56 -1.12
CA ALA A 59 -5.47 -5.74 -1.80
C ALA A 59 -3.98 -5.59 -2.04
N ILE A 60 -3.54 -4.39 -2.45
CA ILE A 60 -2.13 -4.15 -2.68
C ILE A 60 -1.34 -4.26 -1.37
N VAL A 61 -1.84 -3.65 -0.30
CA VAL A 61 -1.18 -3.74 1.00
C VAL A 61 -1.12 -5.18 1.47
N PHE A 62 -2.21 -5.93 1.27
CA PHE A 62 -2.26 -7.33 1.66
C PHE A 62 -1.16 -8.14 0.96
N ILE A 63 -0.99 -7.93 -0.33
CA ILE A 63 0.03 -8.67 -1.08
C ILE A 63 1.42 -8.32 -0.56
N ILE A 64 1.67 -7.04 -0.28
CA ILE A 64 2.96 -6.63 0.25
C ILE A 64 3.18 -7.24 1.64
N ALA A 65 2.16 -7.23 2.48
CA ALA A 65 2.27 -7.77 3.83
C ALA A 65 2.53 -9.27 3.83
N LYS A 66 1.96 -9.98 2.84
CA LYS A 66 2.16 -11.42 2.75
C LYS A 66 3.60 -11.81 2.52
N ARG A 67 4.42 -10.91 2.02
CA ARG A 67 5.83 -11.20 1.80
C ARG A 67 6.52 -11.53 3.13
N GLU A 68 6.07 -10.90 4.19
CA GLU A 68 6.68 -11.09 5.50
C GLU A 68 5.88 -12.00 6.42
N ASP A 69 4.57 -12.04 6.22
CA ASP A 69 3.70 -12.81 7.11
C ASP A 69 2.66 -13.52 6.25
N LYS A 70 2.88 -14.80 6.02
CA LYS A 70 1.99 -15.57 5.17
C LYS A 70 0.61 -15.75 5.79
N ASN A 71 0.48 -15.51 7.07
CA ASN A 71 -0.79 -15.72 7.76
C ASN A 71 -1.65 -14.46 7.81
N VAL A 72 -1.16 -13.36 7.25
CA VAL A 72 -1.95 -12.13 7.24
C VAL A 72 -3.22 -12.36 6.43
N LYS A 73 -4.31 -11.71 6.84
CA LYS A 73 -5.59 -11.86 6.18
C LYS A 73 -6.06 -10.52 5.63
N LEU A 74 -6.65 -10.57 4.44
CA LEU A 74 -7.13 -9.36 3.80
C LEU A 74 -8.14 -8.62 4.69
N ASN A 75 -9.03 -9.36 5.34
CA ASN A 75 -10.03 -8.70 6.19
C ASN A 75 -9.39 -7.96 7.36
N ASP A 76 -8.28 -8.47 7.87
CA ASP A 76 -7.58 -7.77 8.96
C ASP A 76 -6.94 -6.48 8.44
N ILE A 77 -6.40 -6.53 7.24
CA ILE A 77 -5.87 -5.33 6.61
C ILE A 77 -6.99 -4.29 6.44
N LEU A 78 -8.11 -4.72 5.85
CA LEU A 78 -9.20 -3.80 5.58
C LEU A 78 -9.82 -3.24 6.86
N ALA A 79 -9.88 -4.06 7.91
CA ALA A 79 -10.46 -3.62 9.17
C ALA A 79 -9.65 -2.49 9.82
N ASN A 80 -8.35 -2.44 9.52
CA ASN A 80 -7.46 -1.46 10.14
C ASN A 80 -7.02 -0.37 9.19
N LEU A 81 -7.53 -0.37 7.98
CA LEU A 81 -7.15 0.59 6.97
C LEU A 81 -8.19 1.72 6.93
N ASN A 82 -7.73 2.95 7.02
CA ASN A 82 -8.63 4.08 6.93
C ASN A 82 -7.87 5.25 6.32
N ILE A 83 -8.54 6.38 6.16
CA ILE A 83 -7.93 7.54 5.52
C ILE A 83 -6.67 7.98 6.24
N ASN A 84 -6.66 7.87 7.55
CA ASN A 84 -5.50 8.29 8.33
C ASN A 84 -4.32 7.33 8.18
N SER A 85 -4.55 6.15 7.61
CA SER A 85 -3.46 5.20 7.37
C SER A 85 -2.55 5.64 6.23
N VAL A 86 -3.03 6.53 5.37
CA VAL A 86 -2.27 6.93 4.18
C VAL A 86 -1.43 8.15 4.52
N LYS A 87 -0.12 7.97 4.47
CA LYS A 87 0.83 9.01 4.89
C LYS A 87 1.85 9.27 3.80
N THR A 88 2.44 10.45 3.83
CA THR A 88 3.62 10.70 3.03
C THR A 88 4.84 10.54 3.93
N GLN A 89 5.99 10.40 3.32
CA GLN A 89 7.23 10.31 4.10
C GLN A 89 7.42 11.57 4.94
N GLU A 90 7.05 12.70 4.38
CA GLU A 90 7.18 13.95 5.08
C GLU A 90 6.31 14.00 6.32
N GLU A 91 5.10 13.47 6.23
CA GLU A 91 4.21 13.42 7.37
C GLU A 91 4.76 12.54 8.47
N LEU A 92 5.35 11.41 8.10
CA LEU A 92 5.93 10.51 9.09
C LEU A 92 7.14 11.14 9.74
N ASP A 93 7.98 11.81 8.96
CA ASP A 93 9.14 12.47 9.51
C ASP A 93 8.73 13.56 10.48
N GLY A 94 7.67 14.27 10.17
CA GLY A 94 7.17 15.31 11.05
C GLY A 94 6.64 14.79 12.37
N GLU A 95 6.15 13.56 12.38
CA GLU A 95 5.61 12.98 13.60
C GLU A 95 6.70 12.43 14.51
N ILE A 96 7.77 11.93 13.94
CA ILE A 96 8.79 11.26 14.71
C ILE A 96 9.44 12.16 15.76
N PRO A 97 9.83 13.40 15.41
CA PRO A 97 10.54 14.22 16.37
C PRO A 97 9.73 14.62 17.56
N LYS A 98 8.46 14.38 17.52
CA LYS A 98 7.66 14.80 18.63
C LYS A 98 7.87 13.98 19.85
N ALA A 99 8.51 12.91 19.71
CA ALA A 99 8.72 12.01 20.83
C ALA A 99 9.47 12.67 21.97
#